data_12aecfa53fa334dcf4e29e36bcb2ab1c
#
_entry.id   12aecfa53fa334dcf4e29e36bcb2ab1c
#
_cell.length_a   1.000
_cell.length_b   1.000
_cell.length_c   1.000
_cell.angle_alpha   90.00
_cell.angle_beta   90.00
_cell.angle_gamma   90.00
#
_symmetry.space_group_name_H-M   'P 1'
#
loop_
_entity.id
_entity.type
_entity.pdbx_description
1 polymer ?
#
loop_
_entity_poly.entity_id
_entity_poly.type
_entity_poly.pdbx_seq_one_letter_code
_entity_poly.pdbx_strand_id
1 'polypeptide(L)'
;MLVVEGLQAAYGRSQVLFDIALTIGAGEVVTLLGRNGMGKTTTIRAIMGLTPPMAGSIQLDGREIAGLAPEKIARRGIGLVPEGRRVFPTLTVRENLMATAASGRHRADPWDLDRVYQLFPRLAERRRQRAGTLSGGEQQMLAIGRALMTNPRLLILDEATEGLAPIVRAEIWRCLALLKEEGEAILVVDKNLAALKRLADRHVIIEKGRTIWSGDTAALEAAPELVQRSLGV
;
A
#
# COMPACT_ATOMS: atom_id res chain seq x y z
N MET A 1 2.46 -2.35 -15.32
CA MET A 1 1.96 -3.25 -14.31
C MET A 1 0.56 -2.88 -13.84
N LEU A 2 0.33 -1.85 -13.02
CA LEU A 2 -1.01 -1.32 -12.72
C LEU A 2 -1.26 -0.06 -13.55
N VAL A 3 -2.45 0.02 -14.19
CA VAL A 3 -2.93 1.21 -14.91
C VAL A 3 -4.35 1.50 -14.44
N VAL A 4 -4.59 2.73 -14.00
CA VAL A 4 -5.90 3.22 -13.57
C VAL A 4 -6.24 4.44 -14.42
N GLU A 5 -7.39 4.44 -15.08
CA GLU A 5 -7.79 5.52 -15.99
C GLU A 5 -9.26 5.91 -15.76
N GLY A 6 -9.50 7.20 -15.57
CA GLY A 6 -10.83 7.77 -15.45
C GLY A 6 -11.67 7.17 -14.31
N LEU A 7 -11.01 6.66 -13.25
CA LEU A 7 -11.69 5.93 -12.18
C LEU A 7 -12.64 6.84 -11.40
N GLN A 8 -13.89 6.39 -11.31
CA GLN A 8 -14.95 7.02 -10.54
C GLN A 8 -15.52 6.06 -9.51
N ALA A 9 -15.78 6.55 -8.30
CA ALA A 9 -16.39 5.74 -7.25
C ALA A 9 -17.21 6.59 -6.27
N ALA A 10 -18.22 5.96 -5.64
CA ALA A 10 -19.10 6.60 -4.67
C ALA A 10 -19.39 5.68 -3.48
N TYR A 11 -19.80 6.28 -2.38
CA TYR A 11 -20.44 5.62 -1.26
C TYR A 11 -21.93 5.95 -1.25
N GLY A 12 -22.76 5.00 -1.66
CA GLY A 12 -24.18 5.23 -1.88
C GLY A 12 -24.40 6.31 -2.95
N ARG A 13 -24.99 7.46 -2.57
CA ARG A 13 -25.24 8.58 -3.49
C ARG A 13 -24.12 9.63 -3.49
N SER A 14 -23.12 9.50 -2.63
CA SER A 14 -22.03 10.48 -2.50
C SER A 14 -20.83 10.06 -3.33
N GLN A 15 -20.63 10.68 -4.48
CA GLN A 15 -19.45 10.45 -5.31
C GLN A 15 -18.23 11.08 -4.65
N VAL A 16 -17.14 10.29 -4.59
CA VAL A 16 -15.85 10.66 -3.96
C VAL A 16 -14.74 10.72 -4.97
N LEU A 17 -14.70 9.79 -5.92
CA LEU A 17 -13.74 9.80 -7.02
C LEU A 17 -14.46 10.22 -8.30
N PHE A 18 -13.88 11.21 -8.98
CA PHE A 18 -14.45 11.79 -10.20
C PHE A 18 -13.62 11.48 -11.44
N ASP A 19 -12.27 11.44 -11.28
CA ASP A 19 -11.35 11.20 -12.38
C ASP A 19 -9.95 10.89 -11.81
N ILE A 20 -9.76 9.65 -11.40
CA ILE A 20 -8.46 9.19 -10.92
C ILE A 20 -7.72 8.49 -12.06
N ALA A 21 -6.52 8.96 -12.32
CA ALA A 21 -5.57 8.34 -13.24
C ALA A 21 -4.22 8.16 -12.54
N LEU A 22 -3.69 6.94 -12.56
CA LEU A 22 -2.34 6.63 -12.10
C LEU A 22 -1.80 5.37 -12.78
N THR A 23 -0.51 5.29 -12.89
CA THR A 23 0.19 4.09 -13.38
C THR A 23 1.25 3.66 -12.38
N ILE A 24 1.56 2.38 -12.31
CA ILE A 24 2.67 1.83 -11.52
C ILE A 24 3.39 0.81 -12.39
N GLY A 25 4.68 1.02 -12.63
CA GLY A 25 5.55 0.09 -13.34
C GLY A 25 5.94 -1.13 -12.48
N ALA A 26 6.57 -2.12 -13.09
CA ALA A 26 7.20 -3.20 -12.35
C ALA A 26 8.42 -2.65 -11.59
N GLY A 27 8.55 -2.97 -10.30
CA GLY A 27 9.63 -2.48 -9.44
C GLY A 27 9.56 -0.98 -9.12
N GLU A 28 8.51 -0.27 -9.54
CA GLU A 28 8.36 1.16 -9.29
C GLU A 28 7.69 1.41 -7.93
N VAL A 29 8.21 2.37 -7.19
CA VAL A 29 7.59 2.89 -5.97
C VAL A 29 6.87 4.19 -6.28
N VAL A 30 5.55 4.19 -6.17
CA VAL A 30 4.68 5.35 -6.42
C VAL A 30 4.02 5.80 -5.12
N THR A 31 3.96 7.10 -4.88
CA THR A 31 3.20 7.65 -3.76
C THR A 31 1.89 8.26 -4.22
N LEU A 32 0.86 8.11 -3.39
CA LEU A 32 -0.40 8.79 -3.57
C LEU A 32 -0.55 9.88 -2.51
N LEU A 33 -0.42 11.13 -2.92
CA LEU A 33 -0.37 12.30 -2.08
C LEU A 33 -1.71 13.07 -2.11
N GLY A 34 -1.98 13.84 -1.07
CA GLY A 34 -3.17 14.69 -0.95
C GLY A 34 -3.62 14.82 0.50
N ARG A 35 -4.36 15.86 0.81
CA ARG A 35 -4.92 16.08 2.15
C ARG A 35 -5.92 14.98 2.53
N ASN A 36 -6.27 14.91 3.82
CA ASN A 36 -7.31 13.98 4.27
C ASN A 36 -8.64 14.29 3.58
N GLY A 37 -9.40 13.22 3.24
CA GLY A 37 -10.67 13.35 2.52
C GLY A 37 -10.56 13.57 1.00
N MET A 38 -9.35 13.62 0.42
CA MET A 38 -9.17 13.86 -1.02
C MET A 38 -9.40 12.62 -1.90
N GLY A 39 -9.64 11.43 -1.31
CA GLY A 39 -9.97 10.22 -2.06
C GLY A 39 -8.89 9.14 -2.09
N LYS A 40 -7.74 9.31 -1.40
CA LYS A 40 -6.62 8.35 -1.42
C LYS A 40 -7.04 6.92 -1.02
N THR A 41 -7.59 6.76 0.18
CA THR A 41 -8.08 5.45 0.67
C THR A 41 -9.22 4.91 -0.20
N THR A 42 -10.09 5.78 -0.73
CA THR A 42 -11.15 5.35 -1.66
C THR A 42 -10.57 4.82 -2.97
N THR A 43 -9.50 5.43 -3.48
CA THR A 43 -8.77 4.94 -4.66
C THR A 43 -8.20 3.54 -4.39
N ILE A 44 -7.50 3.34 -3.26
CA ILE A 44 -7.01 2.02 -2.85
C ILE A 44 -8.15 1.01 -2.73
N ARG A 45 -9.26 1.39 -2.09
CA ARG A 45 -10.42 0.51 -1.94
C ARG A 45 -11.06 0.14 -3.27
N ALA A 46 -11.10 1.06 -4.24
CA ALA A 46 -11.60 0.77 -5.59
C ALA A 46 -10.65 -0.19 -6.34
N ILE A 47 -9.33 0.03 -6.27
CA ILE A 47 -8.33 -0.88 -6.85
C ILE A 47 -8.47 -2.29 -6.26
N MET A 48 -8.72 -2.40 -4.96
CA MET A 48 -8.89 -3.69 -4.25
C MET A 48 -10.29 -4.31 -4.37
N GLY A 49 -11.21 -3.70 -5.13
CA GLY A 49 -12.59 -4.20 -5.27
C GLY A 49 -13.46 -4.08 -4.01
N LEU A 50 -12.98 -3.34 -2.99
CA LEU A 50 -13.71 -3.09 -1.72
C LEU A 50 -14.76 -1.98 -1.88
N THR A 51 -14.64 -1.16 -2.90
CA THR A 51 -15.61 -0.14 -3.32
C THR A 51 -15.76 -0.28 -4.82
N PRO A 52 -16.90 -0.78 -5.33
CA PRO A 52 -17.08 -0.97 -6.76
C PRO A 52 -16.92 0.35 -7.52
N PRO A 53 -16.16 0.40 -8.61
CA PRO A 53 -16.07 1.59 -9.45
C PRO A 53 -17.39 1.83 -10.18
N MET A 54 -17.73 3.12 -10.36
CA MET A 54 -18.89 3.55 -11.18
C MET A 54 -18.52 3.64 -12.65
N ALA A 55 -17.28 4.04 -12.95
CA ALA A 55 -16.72 4.17 -14.29
C ALA A 55 -15.20 4.15 -14.24
N GLY A 56 -14.57 4.10 -15.40
CA GLY A 56 -13.12 4.01 -15.55
C GLY A 56 -12.64 2.57 -15.67
N SER A 57 -11.35 2.39 -15.85
CA SER A 57 -10.70 1.09 -15.94
C SER A 57 -9.59 0.93 -14.90
N ILE A 58 -9.37 -0.31 -14.46
CA ILE A 58 -8.26 -0.70 -13.59
C ILE A 58 -7.64 -1.95 -14.18
N GLN A 59 -6.45 -1.84 -14.74
CA GLN A 59 -5.76 -2.96 -15.37
C GLN A 59 -4.52 -3.36 -14.58
N LEU A 60 -4.36 -4.66 -14.35
CA LEU A 60 -3.15 -5.26 -13.81
C LEU A 60 -2.54 -6.18 -14.88
N ASP A 61 -1.31 -5.85 -15.32
CA ASP A 61 -0.62 -6.53 -16.42
C ASP A 61 -1.49 -6.66 -17.68
N GLY A 62 -2.17 -5.56 -18.05
CA GLY A 62 -3.04 -5.50 -19.23
C GLY A 62 -4.37 -6.23 -19.09
N ARG A 63 -4.70 -6.74 -17.91
CA ARG A 63 -5.97 -7.43 -17.65
C ARG A 63 -6.86 -6.57 -16.76
N GLU A 64 -8.10 -6.37 -17.19
CA GLU A 64 -9.09 -5.64 -16.41
C GLU A 64 -9.38 -6.32 -15.07
N ILE A 65 -9.36 -5.55 -13.99
CA ILE A 65 -9.68 -5.99 -12.64
C ILE A 65 -10.79 -5.19 -11.98
N ALA A 66 -11.26 -4.11 -12.61
CA ALA A 66 -12.36 -3.31 -12.07
C ALA A 66 -13.62 -4.17 -11.88
N GLY A 67 -14.27 -4.01 -10.74
CA GLY A 67 -15.48 -4.77 -10.39
C GLY A 67 -15.25 -6.24 -10.03
N LEU A 68 -14.03 -6.73 -10.01
CA LEU A 68 -13.75 -8.05 -9.47
C LEU A 68 -13.87 -8.06 -7.94
N ALA A 69 -14.24 -9.22 -7.40
CA ALA A 69 -14.26 -9.44 -5.95
C ALA A 69 -12.84 -9.34 -5.36
N PRO A 70 -12.68 -8.80 -4.12
CA PRO A 70 -11.39 -8.52 -3.50
C PRO A 70 -10.44 -9.73 -3.47
N GLU A 71 -10.95 -10.92 -3.17
CA GLU A 71 -10.15 -12.15 -3.13
C GLU A 71 -9.61 -12.55 -4.52
N LYS A 72 -10.31 -12.20 -5.60
CA LYS A 72 -9.84 -12.43 -6.97
C LYS A 72 -8.72 -11.46 -7.34
N ILE A 73 -8.81 -10.21 -6.88
CA ILE A 73 -7.77 -9.19 -7.07
C ILE A 73 -6.52 -9.57 -6.28
N ALA A 74 -6.67 -9.96 -5.02
CA ALA A 74 -5.55 -10.41 -4.20
C ALA A 74 -4.83 -11.62 -4.83
N ARG A 75 -5.56 -12.61 -5.35
CA ARG A 75 -4.98 -13.76 -6.06
C ARG A 75 -4.28 -13.40 -7.38
N ARG A 76 -4.54 -12.23 -7.94
CA ARG A 76 -3.81 -11.71 -9.11
C ARG A 76 -2.50 -11.02 -8.73
N GLY A 77 -2.20 -10.95 -7.42
CA GLY A 77 -0.92 -10.50 -6.92
C GLY A 77 -0.92 -9.05 -6.41
N ILE A 78 -2.04 -8.55 -5.90
CA ILE A 78 -2.06 -7.29 -5.16
C ILE A 78 -2.16 -7.59 -3.65
N GLY A 79 -1.12 -7.25 -2.90
CA GLY A 79 -1.11 -7.29 -1.44
C GLY A 79 -1.51 -5.94 -0.86
N LEU A 80 -2.36 -5.92 0.16
CA LEU A 80 -2.80 -4.70 0.83
C LEU A 80 -2.40 -4.71 2.31
N VAL A 81 -1.77 -3.64 2.76
CA VAL A 81 -1.62 -3.26 4.17
C VAL A 81 -2.60 -2.11 4.43
N PRO A 82 -3.79 -2.38 4.97
CA PRO A 82 -4.79 -1.35 5.19
C PRO A 82 -4.48 -0.50 6.43
N GLU A 83 -5.08 0.66 6.51
CA GLU A 83 -5.11 1.48 7.72
C GLU A 83 -5.66 0.69 8.93
N GLY A 84 -5.13 0.96 10.12
CA GLY A 84 -5.59 0.37 11.37
C GLY A 84 -5.06 -1.03 11.65
N ARG A 85 -3.94 -1.42 11.04
CA ARG A 85 -3.15 -2.64 11.30
C ARG A 85 -3.85 -3.97 10.96
N ARG A 86 -5.14 -4.11 11.24
CA ARG A 86 -6.04 -5.23 10.88
C ARG A 86 -5.47 -6.65 11.11
N VAL A 87 -4.77 -6.87 12.22
CA VAL A 87 -4.31 -8.21 12.61
C VAL A 87 -5.47 -9.08 13.12
N PHE A 88 -5.32 -10.41 13.10
CA PHE A 88 -6.24 -11.34 13.76
C PHE A 88 -5.82 -11.46 15.23
N PRO A 89 -6.50 -10.78 16.18
CA PRO A 89 -5.97 -10.60 17.53
C PRO A 89 -5.91 -11.89 18.36
N THR A 90 -6.74 -12.85 18.05
CA THR A 90 -6.82 -14.16 18.75
C THR A 90 -5.81 -15.17 18.23
N LEU A 91 -5.29 -14.97 17.01
CA LEU A 91 -4.26 -15.81 16.42
C LEU A 91 -2.86 -15.38 16.89
N THR A 92 -1.94 -16.32 16.95
CA THR A 92 -0.52 -16.04 17.16
C THR A 92 0.09 -15.29 15.97
N VAL A 93 1.28 -14.71 16.15
CA VAL A 93 2.05 -14.10 15.06
C VAL A 93 2.23 -15.08 13.89
N ARG A 94 2.68 -16.31 14.19
CA ARG A 94 2.86 -17.34 13.15
C ARG A 94 1.57 -17.67 12.42
N GLU A 95 0.48 -17.86 13.13
CA GLU A 95 -0.83 -18.17 12.54
C GLU A 95 -1.36 -17.00 11.69
N ASN A 96 -1.15 -15.74 12.13
CA ASN A 96 -1.46 -14.57 11.32
C ASN A 96 -0.73 -14.57 9.98
N LEU A 97 0.58 -14.85 9.99
CA LEU A 97 1.40 -14.92 8.77
C LEU A 97 0.92 -16.06 7.85
N MET A 98 0.68 -17.22 8.42
CA MET A 98 0.25 -18.39 7.64
C MET A 98 -1.17 -18.28 7.10
N ALA A 99 -2.07 -17.54 7.77
CA ALA A 99 -3.46 -17.40 7.36
C ALA A 99 -3.65 -16.81 5.96
N THR A 100 -2.68 -16.04 5.48
CA THR A 100 -2.71 -15.38 4.18
C THR A 100 -1.64 -15.89 3.21
N ALA A 101 -0.86 -16.89 3.63
CA ALA A 101 0.24 -17.40 2.82
C ALA A 101 -0.26 -17.97 1.48
N ALA A 102 0.36 -17.56 0.41
CA ALA A 102 0.09 -18.04 -0.95
C ALA A 102 1.38 -18.53 -1.62
N SER A 103 1.23 -19.40 -2.62
CA SER A 103 2.42 -19.87 -3.35
C SER A 103 3.05 -18.76 -4.17
N GLY A 104 4.33 -18.53 -3.98
CA GLY A 104 5.13 -17.55 -4.74
C GLY A 104 5.69 -18.10 -6.07
N ARG A 105 4.98 -18.98 -6.78
CA ARG A 105 5.50 -19.66 -7.99
C ARG A 105 6.00 -18.73 -9.10
N HIS A 106 5.58 -17.47 -9.10
CA HIS A 106 6.02 -16.45 -10.05
C HIS A 106 7.31 -15.74 -9.62
N ARG A 107 7.86 -16.08 -8.44
CA ARG A 107 9.06 -15.47 -7.86
C ARG A 107 10.19 -16.50 -7.79
N ALA A 108 11.42 -16.05 -8.11
CA ALA A 108 12.61 -16.87 -7.90
C ALA A 108 12.87 -17.12 -6.41
N ASP A 109 12.61 -16.09 -5.58
CA ASP A 109 12.75 -16.11 -4.13
C ASP A 109 11.43 -15.67 -3.48
N PRO A 110 10.51 -16.61 -3.16
CA PRO A 110 9.20 -16.27 -2.61
C PRO A 110 9.28 -15.86 -1.14
N TRP A 111 8.33 -15.01 -0.72
CA TRP A 111 8.12 -14.69 0.67
C TRP A 111 7.59 -15.88 1.44
N ASP A 112 8.32 -16.29 2.46
CA ASP A 112 7.96 -17.31 3.42
C ASP A 112 8.13 -16.81 4.87
N LEU A 113 7.92 -17.69 5.85
CA LEU A 113 8.06 -17.33 7.26
C LEU A 113 9.49 -16.89 7.60
N ASP A 114 10.49 -17.56 7.06
CA ASP A 114 11.88 -17.31 7.42
C ASP A 114 12.33 -15.95 6.87
N ARG A 115 11.97 -15.60 5.64
CA ARG A 115 12.21 -14.25 5.09
C ARG A 115 11.49 -13.16 5.87
N VAL A 116 10.21 -13.36 6.23
CA VAL A 116 9.47 -12.39 7.04
C VAL A 116 10.11 -12.23 8.43
N TYR A 117 10.62 -13.30 9.03
CA TYR A 117 11.31 -13.24 10.32
C TYR A 117 12.70 -12.60 10.22
N GLN A 118 13.40 -12.76 9.10
CA GLN A 118 14.65 -12.03 8.83
C GLN A 118 14.39 -10.53 8.68
N LEU A 119 13.31 -10.15 7.96
CA LEU A 119 12.90 -8.76 7.80
C LEU A 119 12.44 -8.12 9.12
N PHE A 120 11.73 -8.89 9.96
CA PHE A 120 11.19 -8.46 11.25
C PHE A 120 11.57 -9.43 12.39
N PRO A 121 12.83 -9.36 12.91
CA PRO A 121 13.31 -10.29 13.96
C PRO A 121 12.42 -10.30 15.21
N ARG A 122 11.81 -9.17 15.57
CA ARG A 122 10.87 -9.08 16.70
C ARG A 122 9.65 -9.97 16.53
N LEU A 123 9.19 -10.20 15.31
CA LEU A 123 8.10 -11.14 15.04
C LEU A 123 8.53 -12.60 15.24
N ALA A 124 9.79 -12.93 14.91
CA ALA A 124 10.36 -14.26 15.16
C ALA A 124 10.41 -14.59 16.66
N GLU A 125 10.88 -13.63 17.48
CA GLU A 125 10.92 -13.76 18.95
C GLU A 125 9.53 -14.03 19.55
N ARG A 126 8.51 -13.39 18.95
CA ARG A 126 7.12 -13.41 19.43
C ARG A 126 6.22 -14.36 18.65
N ARG A 127 6.77 -15.30 17.86
CA ARG A 127 6.02 -16.13 16.91
C ARG A 127 4.85 -16.93 17.51
N ARG A 128 4.91 -17.23 18.83
CA ARG A 128 3.87 -17.93 19.59
C ARG A 128 2.93 -16.99 20.37
N GLN A 129 3.25 -15.69 20.41
CA GLN A 129 2.44 -14.69 21.12
C GLN A 129 1.18 -14.34 20.30
N ARG A 130 0.06 -14.10 20.99
CA ARG A 130 -1.18 -13.65 20.35
C ARG A 130 -1.01 -12.24 19.79
N ALA A 131 -1.44 -11.99 18.57
CA ALA A 131 -1.27 -10.72 17.89
C ALA A 131 -1.96 -9.55 18.60
N GLY A 132 -3.06 -9.79 19.30
CA GLY A 132 -3.76 -8.76 20.09
C GLY A 132 -2.96 -8.21 21.26
N THR A 133 -1.91 -8.92 21.73
CA THR A 133 -1.05 -8.48 22.84
C THR A 133 0.26 -7.82 22.39
N LEU A 134 0.48 -7.69 21.10
CA LEU A 134 1.63 -7.00 20.52
C LEU A 134 1.49 -5.48 20.66
N SER A 135 2.62 -4.78 20.71
CA SER A 135 2.65 -3.34 20.56
C SER A 135 2.10 -2.90 19.20
N GLY A 136 1.65 -1.66 19.08
CA GLY A 136 1.13 -1.13 17.81
C GLY A 136 2.12 -1.23 16.65
N GLY A 137 3.42 -1.07 16.92
CA GLY A 137 4.47 -1.22 15.92
C GLY A 137 4.65 -2.67 15.47
N GLU A 138 4.65 -3.61 16.40
CA GLU A 138 4.74 -5.05 16.10
C GLU A 138 3.49 -5.53 15.32
N GLN A 139 2.31 -5.02 15.65
CA GLN A 139 1.09 -5.29 14.87
C GLN A 139 1.20 -4.76 13.43
N GLN A 140 1.82 -3.59 13.24
CA GLN A 140 2.03 -3.03 11.91
C GLN A 140 3.03 -3.86 11.09
N MET A 141 4.16 -4.27 11.71
CA MET A 141 5.11 -5.20 11.09
C MET A 141 4.42 -6.52 10.71
N LEU A 142 3.57 -7.04 11.60
CA LEU A 142 2.79 -8.25 11.32
C LEU A 142 1.82 -8.05 10.15
N ALA A 143 1.17 -6.90 10.04
CA ALA A 143 0.29 -6.59 8.90
C ALA A 143 1.06 -6.52 7.57
N ILE A 144 2.27 -5.92 7.57
CA ILE A 144 3.16 -5.91 6.41
C ILE A 144 3.61 -7.33 6.08
N GLY A 145 4.11 -8.09 7.06
CA GLY A 145 4.50 -9.49 6.88
C GLY A 145 3.39 -10.36 6.29
N ARG A 146 2.15 -10.18 6.75
CA ARG A 146 0.98 -10.88 6.19
C ARG A 146 0.74 -10.54 4.72
N ALA A 147 0.89 -9.27 4.34
CA ALA A 147 0.75 -8.86 2.95
C ALA A 147 1.88 -9.47 2.08
N LEU A 148 3.12 -9.50 2.59
CA LEU A 148 4.25 -10.15 1.90
C LEU A 148 4.04 -11.66 1.75
N MET A 149 3.49 -12.35 2.75
CA MET A 149 3.18 -13.79 2.68
C MET A 149 2.18 -14.16 1.57
N THR A 150 1.43 -13.19 1.03
CA THR A 150 0.62 -13.42 -0.19
C THR A 150 1.45 -13.48 -1.46
N ASN A 151 2.76 -13.21 -1.39
CA ASN A 151 3.66 -13.13 -2.52
C ASN A 151 3.14 -12.15 -3.58
N PRO A 152 2.90 -10.87 -3.23
CA PRO A 152 2.29 -9.93 -4.15
C PRO A 152 3.24 -9.52 -5.27
N ARG A 153 2.71 -9.05 -6.38
CA ARG A 153 3.42 -8.34 -7.46
C ARG A 153 3.41 -6.84 -7.23
N LEU A 154 2.36 -6.34 -6.56
CA LEU A 154 2.19 -4.97 -6.14
C LEU A 154 1.79 -4.96 -4.66
N LEU A 155 2.58 -4.29 -3.84
CA LEU A 155 2.26 -4.05 -2.43
C LEU A 155 1.65 -2.65 -2.29
N ILE A 156 0.46 -2.57 -1.70
CA ILE A 156 -0.22 -1.31 -1.40
C ILE A 156 -0.20 -1.08 0.11
N LEU A 157 0.24 0.10 0.55
CA LEU A 157 0.25 0.50 1.96
C LEU A 157 -0.57 1.78 2.15
N ASP A 158 -1.60 1.68 2.99
CA ASP A 158 -2.47 2.81 3.32
C ASP A 158 -2.17 3.29 4.75
N GLU A 159 -1.49 4.44 4.88
CA GLU A 159 -1.08 5.11 6.12
C GLU A 159 -0.34 4.16 7.11
N ALA A 160 0.61 3.38 6.58
CA ALA A 160 1.27 2.31 7.32
C ALA A 160 2.15 2.76 8.49
N THR A 161 2.51 4.06 8.59
CA THR A 161 3.35 4.57 9.68
C THR A 161 2.61 5.49 10.65
N GLU A 162 1.31 5.70 10.47
CA GLU A 162 0.53 6.61 11.30
C GLU A 162 0.41 6.10 12.76
N GLY A 163 0.57 7.03 13.71
CA GLY A 163 0.43 6.74 15.14
C GLY A 163 1.53 5.83 15.71
N LEU A 164 2.64 5.64 15.01
CA LEU A 164 3.76 4.83 15.49
C LEU A 164 4.89 5.68 16.08
N ALA A 165 5.61 5.10 17.04
CA ALA A 165 6.81 5.70 17.60
C ALA A 165 7.88 5.94 16.53
N PRO A 166 8.73 7.00 16.65
CA PRO A 166 9.73 7.33 15.61
C PRO A 166 10.65 6.18 15.23
N ILE A 167 11.09 5.38 16.21
CA ILE A 167 11.99 4.24 15.98
C ILE A 167 11.31 3.15 15.13
N VAL A 168 10.02 2.88 15.38
CA VAL A 168 9.24 1.90 14.62
C VAL A 168 8.97 2.40 13.20
N ARG A 169 8.67 3.68 13.05
CA ARG A 169 8.52 4.30 11.72
C ARG A 169 9.80 4.14 10.89
N ALA A 170 10.97 4.43 11.50
CA ALA A 170 12.25 4.27 10.83
C ALA A 170 12.51 2.81 10.39
N GLU A 171 12.10 1.83 11.20
CA GLU A 171 12.21 0.41 10.87
C GLU A 171 11.31 0.03 9.68
N ILE A 172 10.08 0.51 9.63
CA ILE A 172 9.17 0.30 8.49
C ILE A 172 9.72 0.96 7.22
N TRP A 173 10.21 2.21 7.29
CA TRP A 173 10.79 2.87 6.12
C TRP A 173 12.03 2.13 5.59
N ARG A 174 12.86 1.58 6.48
CA ARG A 174 13.99 0.72 6.08
C ARG A 174 13.51 -0.56 5.40
N CYS A 175 12.46 -1.19 5.93
CA CYS A 175 11.83 -2.34 5.29
C CYS A 175 11.36 -1.99 3.86
N LEU A 176 10.65 -0.88 3.67
CA LEU A 176 10.18 -0.47 2.34
C LEU A 176 11.34 -0.17 1.38
N ALA A 177 12.45 0.39 1.87
CA ALA A 177 13.65 0.60 1.06
C ALA A 177 14.27 -0.73 0.60
N LEU A 178 14.36 -1.73 1.48
CA LEU A 178 14.82 -3.08 1.11
C LEU A 178 13.89 -3.73 0.07
N LEU A 179 12.58 -3.61 0.24
CA LEU A 179 11.62 -4.13 -0.74
C LEU A 179 11.79 -3.46 -2.11
N LYS A 180 12.06 -2.16 -2.16
CA LYS A 180 12.37 -1.43 -3.39
C LYS A 180 13.64 -1.97 -4.04
N GLU A 181 14.72 -2.16 -3.27
CA GLU A 181 15.99 -2.72 -3.76
C GLU A 181 15.81 -4.14 -4.32
N GLU A 182 14.89 -4.93 -3.78
CA GLU A 182 14.51 -6.24 -4.30
C GLU A 182 13.59 -6.17 -5.54
N GLY A 183 13.23 -4.98 -6.01
CA GLY A 183 12.41 -4.77 -7.19
C GLY A 183 10.92 -4.97 -6.97
N GLU A 184 10.43 -4.82 -5.72
CA GLU A 184 8.99 -4.84 -5.44
C GLU A 184 8.32 -3.58 -5.96
N ALA A 185 7.19 -3.73 -6.66
CA ALA A 185 6.34 -2.59 -6.98
C ALA A 185 5.52 -2.20 -5.75
N ILE A 186 5.52 -0.90 -5.41
CA ILE A 186 4.87 -0.41 -4.19
C ILE A 186 4.01 0.82 -4.49
N LEU A 187 2.77 0.83 -4.01
CA LEU A 187 1.95 2.03 -3.87
C LEU A 187 1.88 2.40 -2.38
N VAL A 188 2.34 3.58 -2.03
CA VAL A 188 2.36 4.00 -0.63
C VAL A 188 1.61 5.32 -0.41
N VAL A 189 0.74 5.33 0.60
CA VAL A 189 0.09 6.52 1.16
C VAL A 189 0.63 6.75 2.56
N ASP A 190 1.21 7.91 2.82
CA ASP A 190 1.68 8.30 4.15
C ASP A 190 1.73 9.83 4.27
N LYS A 191 1.77 10.34 5.50
CA LYS A 191 1.87 11.78 5.79
C LYS A 191 3.33 12.29 5.82
N ASN A 192 4.30 11.38 5.92
CA ASN A 192 5.72 11.73 6.03
C ASN A 192 6.33 12.00 4.64
N LEU A 193 6.07 13.20 4.11
CA LEU A 193 6.54 13.60 2.78
C LEU A 193 8.07 13.45 2.62
N ALA A 194 8.86 13.75 3.66
CA ALA A 194 10.31 13.62 3.59
C ALA A 194 10.78 12.17 3.42
N ALA A 195 10.10 11.20 4.04
CA ALA A 195 10.39 9.80 3.84
C ALA A 195 9.90 9.31 2.47
N LEU A 196 8.73 9.75 2.03
CA LEU A 196 8.17 9.43 0.72
C LEU A 196 9.08 9.91 -0.42
N LYS A 197 9.59 11.15 -0.35
CA LYS A 197 10.54 11.70 -1.34
C LYS A 197 11.83 10.89 -1.47
N ARG A 198 12.32 10.30 -0.36
CA ARG A 198 13.54 9.45 -0.37
C ARG A 198 13.28 8.06 -0.94
N LEU A 199 12.06 7.56 -0.79
CA LEU A 199 11.71 6.20 -1.18
C LEU A 199 11.21 6.12 -2.61
N ALA A 200 10.33 7.03 -3.00
CA ALA A 200 9.53 6.90 -4.22
C ALA A 200 10.30 7.32 -5.48
N ASP A 201 9.95 6.68 -6.58
CA ASP A 201 10.40 7.05 -7.92
C ASP A 201 9.47 8.12 -8.52
N ARG A 202 8.17 8.06 -8.15
CA ARG A 202 7.16 8.99 -8.67
C ARG A 202 6.08 9.27 -7.63
N HIS A 203 5.49 10.46 -7.77
CA HIS A 203 4.43 10.96 -6.90
C HIS A 203 3.20 11.28 -7.73
N VAL A 204 2.01 10.96 -7.20
CA VAL A 204 0.72 11.32 -7.77
C VAL A 204 -0.04 12.13 -6.73
N ILE A 205 -0.54 13.30 -7.09
CA ILE A 205 -1.32 14.16 -6.20
C ILE A 205 -2.80 14.06 -6.56
N ILE A 206 -3.62 13.74 -5.54
CA ILE A 206 -5.08 13.74 -5.64
C ILE A 206 -5.65 14.94 -4.86
N GLU A 207 -6.54 15.67 -5.51
CA GLU A 207 -7.35 16.72 -4.91
C GLU A 207 -8.83 16.55 -5.31
N LYS A 208 -9.72 16.53 -4.31
CA LYS A 208 -11.18 16.41 -4.51
C LYS A 208 -11.59 15.27 -5.45
N GLY A 209 -10.95 14.10 -5.28
CA GLY A 209 -11.25 12.91 -6.07
C GLY A 209 -10.78 12.95 -7.53
N ARG A 210 -9.81 13.80 -7.86
CA ARG A 210 -9.19 13.90 -9.18
C ARG A 210 -7.67 13.83 -9.06
N THR A 211 -7.02 13.18 -10.00
CA THR A 211 -5.58 13.30 -10.17
C THR A 211 -5.27 14.65 -10.79
N ILE A 212 -4.51 15.48 -10.09
CA ILE A 212 -4.17 16.84 -10.52
C ILE A 212 -2.73 16.99 -10.98
N TRP A 213 -1.85 16.06 -10.59
CA TRP A 213 -0.43 16.10 -10.94
C TRP A 213 0.23 14.73 -10.77
N SER A 214 1.24 14.47 -11.60
CA SER A 214 2.15 13.32 -11.44
C SER A 214 3.54 13.71 -11.93
N GLY A 215 4.59 13.31 -11.19
CA GLY A 215 5.98 13.58 -11.52
C GLY A 215 6.94 12.91 -10.53
N ASP A 216 8.23 13.02 -10.78
CA ASP A 216 9.28 12.55 -9.90
C ASP A 216 9.53 13.52 -8.71
N THR A 217 10.46 13.16 -7.83
CA THR A 217 10.81 13.98 -6.65
C THR A 217 11.36 15.35 -7.06
N ALA A 218 12.18 15.42 -8.13
CA ALA A 218 12.76 16.68 -8.58
C ALA A 218 11.67 17.65 -9.10
N ALA A 219 10.73 17.13 -9.89
CA ALA A 219 9.59 17.90 -10.38
C ALA A 219 8.65 18.34 -9.24
N LEU A 220 8.47 17.47 -8.20
CA LEU A 220 7.69 17.83 -7.02
C LEU A 220 8.35 18.97 -6.22
N GLU A 221 9.67 18.95 -6.09
CA GLU A 221 10.44 19.97 -5.37
C GLU A 221 10.49 21.30 -6.14
N ALA A 222 10.43 21.24 -7.46
CA ALA A 222 10.33 22.42 -8.32
C ALA A 222 8.95 23.10 -8.28
N ALA A 223 7.94 22.49 -7.63
CA ALA A 223 6.57 22.98 -7.56
C ALA A 223 6.10 23.25 -6.10
N PRO A 224 6.78 24.11 -5.33
CA PRO A 224 6.48 24.31 -3.89
C PRO A 224 5.05 24.84 -3.64
N GLU A 225 4.52 25.70 -4.53
CA GLU A 225 3.14 26.21 -4.39
C GLU A 225 2.09 25.09 -4.54
N LEU A 226 2.34 24.12 -5.43
CA LEU A 226 1.49 22.96 -5.60
C LEU A 226 1.51 22.11 -4.31
N VAL A 227 2.70 21.86 -3.75
CA VAL A 227 2.89 21.09 -2.52
C VAL A 227 2.16 21.76 -1.37
N GLN A 228 2.37 23.07 -1.16
CA GLN A 228 1.72 23.82 -0.10
C GLN A 228 0.18 23.80 -0.23
N ARG A 229 -0.35 24.03 -1.44
CA ARG A 229 -1.80 24.03 -1.69
C ARG A 229 -2.41 22.65 -1.47
N SER A 230 -1.79 21.60 -2.03
CA SER A 230 -2.41 20.28 -2.11
C SER A 230 -2.11 19.39 -0.91
N LEU A 231 -1.04 19.65 -0.16
CA LEU A 231 -0.65 18.86 1.01
C LEU A 231 -0.76 19.66 2.32
N GLY A 232 -0.66 20.98 2.28
CA GLY A 232 -0.75 21.85 3.46
C GLY A 232 0.54 21.85 4.29
N VAL A 233 1.68 21.60 3.67
CA VAL A 233 3.03 21.58 4.26
C VAL A 233 3.97 22.47 3.47
#